data_d4f484db1b1a9efd817f608499c1913e
#
_entry.id   d4f484db1b1a9efd817f608499c1913e
#
_cell.length_a   1.000
_cell.length_b   1.000
_cell.length_c   1.000
_cell.angle_alpha   90.00
_cell.angle_beta   90.00
_cell.angle_gamma   90.00
#
_symmetry.space_group_name_H-M   'P 1'
#
loop_
_entity.id
_entity.type
_entity.pdbx_description
1 polymer ?
#
loop_
_entity_poly.entity_id
_entity_poly.type
_entity_poly.pdbx_seq_one_letter_code
_entity_poly.pdbx_strand_id
1 'polypeptide(L)'
;MTDLATFERAAYSRAPNRVDLLADILIALATGKIAEESAAGAAIPDQRLLRLGAAIAAVMADPTVQISQDQHDRMSFVVSDLQRLFQATGFDGTDFVLRALSESGMSADLLAARLPLLSLDSELSWPPEFLGSLPPGAAQQTLAHLLSTKPLMTARGQSRRDQLLDYAPSLPSADFPCTPRHLVLIASAWMLCSYAGTPNKHAVKRLFNQTLQGMAHRWGFHDLPMPARRELKGRPRILFAAEIMHSKHVQWRYFGQYLRQLRHRFELVLLTEKTEVDDHVRTLFDSVLSFDRNAPDYLNGIYRMFVETAPDIIFYPSVGMRHWGPLFANLRLAPIQLTALGHSASTFCNTIDYYLLEEGYVSDPALFGETVLTVPDESLIFERLPGYTPPAPQIRATPNPLRIVLPSNALKLNPGFIALLARIRGAAKRPIDFHFLPNSRGLELAALTKAIQRALPGARVHGTMAYDRYIQTISACDLNLSPFPFGGLHSVIDSLRQGLPVVAMECPEPHGRTDAMLLRRLGMPEWLIAKDEDEYVAAALRVIEDDGLRVALSEQALAIDVGKVMFGDATTPLRSEIGDALWWTYQNHEAAQANGRKLWSEADRIAFPA
;
A
#
# COMPACT_ATOMS: atom_id res chain seq x y z
N MET A 1 6.50 -4.10 31.56
CA MET A 1 5.63 -3.35 30.61
C MET A 1 5.17 -2.08 31.30
N THR A 2 5.38 -0.91 30.68
CA THR A 2 4.99 0.38 31.24
C THR A 2 3.47 0.49 31.18
N ASP A 3 2.77 0.54 32.33
CA ASP A 3 1.33 0.80 32.35
C ASP A 3 1.03 2.30 32.24
N LEU A 4 -0.20 2.65 31.82
CA LEU A 4 -0.62 4.03 31.65
C LEU A 4 -0.49 4.84 32.94
N ALA A 5 -0.83 4.28 34.09
CA ALA A 5 -0.80 4.99 35.36
C ALA A 5 0.65 5.32 35.79
N THR A 6 1.60 4.44 35.51
CA THR A 6 3.04 4.68 35.75
C THR A 6 3.55 5.81 34.87
N PHE A 7 3.18 5.79 33.56
CA PHE A 7 3.54 6.90 32.66
C PHE A 7 2.91 8.23 33.07
N GLU A 8 1.62 8.25 33.38
CA GLU A 8 0.93 9.48 33.83
C GLU A 8 1.59 10.08 35.08
N ARG A 9 1.88 9.26 36.09
CA ARG A 9 2.59 9.73 37.28
C ARG A 9 3.94 10.37 36.93
N ALA A 10 4.73 9.72 36.06
CA ALA A 10 6.03 10.24 35.64
C ALA A 10 5.91 11.54 34.83
N ALA A 11 4.94 11.62 33.93
CA ALA A 11 4.66 12.79 33.13
C ALA A 11 4.33 14.02 33.98
N TYR A 12 3.37 13.90 34.89
CA TYR A 12 2.91 15.02 35.71
C TYR A 12 3.83 15.37 36.87
N SER A 13 4.58 14.39 37.43
CA SER A 13 5.60 14.67 38.44
C SER A 13 6.94 15.17 37.85
N ARG A 14 7.04 15.26 36.51
CA ARG A 14 8.28 15.59 35.79
C ARG A 14 9.44 14.67 36.11
N ALA A 15 9.17 13.38 36.30
CA ALA A 15 10.21 12.40 36.61
C ALA A 15 11.30 12.36 35.52
N PRO A 16 12.58 12.10 35.89
CA PRO A 16 13.69 12.11 34.93
C PRO A 16 13.53 11.09 33.78
N ASN A 17 12.91 9.95 34.05
CA ASN A 17 12.69 8.86 33.07
C ASN A 17 11.39 9.01 32.25
N ARG A 18 10.70 10.15 32.31
CA ARG A 18 9.40 10.34 31.64
C ARG A 18 9.46 10.17 30.11
N VAL A 19 10.61 10.51 29.49
CA VAL A 19 10.77 10.37 28.03
C VAL A 19 10.96 8.92 27.62
N ASP A 20 11.69 8.11 28.41
CA ASP A 20 11.83 6.67 28.15
C ASP A 20 10.50 5.96 28.30
N LEU A 21 9.73 6.30 29.35
CA LEU A 21 8.38 5.79 29.56
C LEU A 21 7.42 6.22 28.42
N LEU A 22 7.57 7.44 27.89
CA LEU A 22 6.84 7.92 26.72
C LEU A 22 7.15 7.05 25.51
N ALA A 23 8.41 6.81 25.20
CA ALA A 23 8.80 5.96 24.07
C ALA A 23 8.29 4.52 24.22
N ASP A 24 8.33 3.96 25.43
CA ASP A 24 7.81 2.62 25.72
C ASP A 24 6.29 2.53 25.56
N ILE A 25 5.54 3.52 26.06
CA ILE A 25 4.07 3.54 25.95
C ILE A 25 3.61 3.69 24.49
N LEU A 26 4.33 4.49 23.69
CA LEU A 26 4.05 4.65 22.27
C LEU A 26 4.32 3.35 21.49
N ILE A 27 5.38 2.63 21.81
CA ILE A 27 5.66 1.30 21.23
C ILE A 27 4.58 0.30 21.64
N ALA A 28 4.14 0.31 22.90
CA ALA A 28 3.06 -0.54 23.38
C ALA A 28 1.73 -0.23 22.67
N LEU A 29 1.47 1.04 22.40
CA LEU A 29 0.30 1.50 21.62
C LEU A 29 0.38 0.98 20.17
N ALA A 30 1.50 1.19 19.49
CA ALA A 30 1.72 0.78 18.10
C ALA A 30 1.67 -0.75 17.92
N THR A 31 2.11 -1.51 18.93
CA THR A 31 2.05 -2.99 18.93
C THR A 31 0.71 -3.56 19.40
N GLY A 32 -0.27 -2.71 19.72
CA GLY A 32 -1.61 -3.13 20.18
C GLY A 32 -1.65 -3.62 21.64
N LYS A 33 -0.55 -3.64 22.36
CA LYS A 33 -0.46 -4.16 23.72
C LYS A 33 -1.29 -3.36 24.74
N ILE A 34 -1.55 -2.07 24.49
CA ILE A 34 -2.46 -1.25 25.30
C ILE A 34 -3.92 -1.55 24.96
N ALA A 35 -4.20 -1.96 23.73
CA ALA A 35 -5.54 -2.28 23.24
C ALA A 35 -5.98 -3.71 23.63
N GLU A 36 -5.04 -4.63 23.85
CA GLU A 36 -5.32 -6.04 24.22
C GLU A 36 -5.97 -6.19 25.62
N GLU A 37 -5.86 -5.18 26.48
CA GLU A 37 -6.59 -5.12 27.75
C GLU A 37 -8.09 -4.78 27.58
N SER A 38 -8.52 -4.35 26.40
CA SER A 38 -9.94 -4.30 26.03
C SER A 38 -10.25 -5.52 25.16
N ALA A 39 -11.32 -6.25 25.46
CA ALA A 39 -11.74 -7.45 24.73
C ALA A 39 -11.58 -7.29 23.21
N ALA A 40 -11.07 -8.32 22.54
CA ALA A 40 -10.75 -8.31 21.10
C ALA A 40 -11.89 -7.66 20.29
N GLY A 41 -11.60 -6.51 19.66
CA GLY A 41 -12.55 -5.77 18.83
C GLY A 41 -13.31 -4.64 19.50
N ALA A 42 -13.18 -4.40 20.80
CA ALA A 42 -13.80 -3.24 21.47
C ALA A 42 -12.97 -1.96 21.19
N ALA A 43 -13.67 -0.84 20.94
CA ALA A 43 -13.02 0.47 20.88
C ALA A 43 -12.36 0.81 22.21
N ILE A 44 -11.15 1.37 22.18
CA ILE A 44 -10.50 1.87 23.40
C ILE A 44 -11.38 2.99 23.97
N PRO A 45 -11.74 2.98 25.27
CA PRO A 45 -12.58 4.02 25.85
C PRO A 45 -11.98 5.43 25.61
N ASP A 46 -12.78 6.37 25.12
CA ASP A 46 -12.34 7.74 24.80
C ASP A 46 -11.64 8.42 25.99
N GLN A 47 -12.10 8.18 27.21
CA GLN A 47 -11.51 8.72 28.43
C GLN A 47 -10.07 8.22 28.65
N ARG A 48 -9.77 6.97 28.30
CA ARG A 48 -8.41 6.41 28.41
C ARG A 48 -7.47 7.01 27.38
N LEU A 49 -7.97 7.18 26.14
CA LEU A 49 -7.23 7.85 25.09
C LEU A 49 -6.95 9.33 25.42
N LEU A 50 -7.94 10.03 25.96
CA LEU A 50 -7.78 11.43 26.40
C LEU A 50 -6.71 11.57 27.50
N ARG A 51 -6.72 10.70 28.50
CA ARG A 51 -5.72 10.68 29.57
C ARG A 51 -4.32 10.44 29.02
N LEU A 52 -4.18 9.43 28.14
CA LEU A 52 -2.90 9.14 27.49
C LEU A 52 -2.41 10.33 26.66
N GLY A 53 -3.28 10.91 25.83
CA GLY A 53 -2.95 12.11 25.04
C GLY A 53 -2.54 13.30 25.89
N ALA A 54 -3.23 13.56 27.01
CA ALA A 54 -2.90 14.63 27.94
C ALA A 54 -1.53 14.41 28.61
N ALA A 55 -1.20 13.19 29.02
CA ALA A 55 0.09 12.85 29.60
C ALA A 55 1.24 13.00 28.58
N ILE A 56 1.03 12.55 27.34
CA ILE A 56 1.99 12.76 26.24
C ILE A 56 2.21 14.24 25.98
N ALA A 57 1.12 15.01 25.89
CA ALA A 57 1.18 16.46 25.69
C ALA A 57 1.96 17.16 26.81
N ALA A 58 1.78 16.75 28.07
CA ALA A 58 2.49 17.32 29.21
C ALA A 58 4.01 17.10 29.12
N VAL A 59 4.46 15.95 28.58
CA VAL A 59 5.89 15.68 28.36
C VAL A 59 6.41 16.46 27.16
N MET A 60 5.68 16.44 26.03
CA MET A 60 6.16 17.00 24.77
C MET A 60 6.10 18.53 24.72
N ALA A 61 5.18 19.15 25.47
CA ALA A 61 5.08 20.61 25.59
C ALA A 61 6.05 21.22 26.62
N ASP A 62 6.72 20.40 27.43
CA ASP A 62 7.70 20.89 28.41
C ASP A 62 9.02 21.28 27.71
N PRO A 63 9.40 22.59 27.65
CA PRO A 63 10.61 23.05 26.97
C PRO A 63 11.90 22.56 27.64
N THR A 64 11.85 22.12 28.90
CA THR A 64 13.01 21.58 29.62
C THR A 64 13.32 20.14 29.29
N VAL A 65 12.42 19.46 28.60
CA VAL A 65 12.60 18.04 28.18
C VAL A 65 13.65 17.96 27.07
N GLN A 66 14.73 17.28 27.35
CA GLN A 66 15.72 16.86 26.37
C GLN A 66 15.34 15.49 25.81
N ILE A 67 15.41 15.35 24.49
CA ILE A 67 15.13 14.09 23.78
C ILE A 67 16.44 13.65 23.13
N SER A 68 16.97 12.49 23.53
CA SER A 68 18.15 11.91 22.91
C SER A 68 17.85 11.41 21.49
N GLN A 69 18.86 11.19 20.67
CA GLN A 69 18.70 10.69 19.31
C GLN A 69 18.00 9.31 19.31
N ASP A 70 18.32 8.39 20.23
CA ASP A 70 17.63 7.10 20.35
C ASP A 70 16.14 7.28 20.68
N GLN A 71 15.81 8.16 21.62
CA GLN A 71 14.42 8.44 21.98
C GLN A 71 13.66 9.07 20.79
N HIS A 72 14.30 9.99 20.07
CA HIS A 72 13.74 10.60 18.86
C HIS A 72 13.47 9.53 17.77
N ASP A 73 14.42 8.65 17.51
CA ASP A 73 14.28 7.54 16.53
C ASP A 73 13.16 6.59 16.93
N ARG A 74 13.05 6.27 18.22
CA ARG A 74 11.97 5.39 18.75
C ARG A 74 10.59 6.04 18.57
N MET A 75 10.45 7.34 18.83
CA MET A 75 9.19 8.07 18.63
C MET A 75 8.86 8.23 17.15
N SER A 76 9.83 8.50 16.30
CA SER A 76 9.65 8.62 14.85
C SER A 76 9.13 7.33 14.23
N PHE A 77 9.53 6.16 14.75
CA PHE A 77 9.04 4.88 14.30
C PHE A 77 7.52 4.67 14.54
N VAL A 78 6.97 5.28 15.57
CA VAL A 78 5.56 5.15 15.98
C VAL A 78 4.73 6.42 15.75
N VAL A 79 5.24 7.34 14.94
CA VAL A 79 4.63 8.65 14.70
C VAL A 79 3.20 8.56 14.19
N SER A 80 2.90 7.61 13.31
CA SER A 80 1.54 7.43 12.80
C SER A 80 0.55 7.08 13.92
N ASP A 81 0.98 6.29 14.91
CA ASP A 81 0.14 5.91 16.03
C ASP A 81 -0.03 7.07 17.02
N LEU A 82 1.02 7.89 17.22
CA LEU A 82 0.95 9.13 17.97
C LEU A 82 -0.05 10.11 17.35
N GLN A 83 0.02 10.31 16.04
CA GLN A 83 -0.89 11.20 15.33
C GLN A 83 -2.33 10.68 15.36
N ARG A 84 -2.55 9.37 15.15
CA ARG A 84 -3.88 8.74 15.26
C ARG A 84 -4.47 8.88 16.65
N LEU A 85 -3.66 8.76 17.70
CA LEU A 85 -4.11 8.98 19.07
C LEU A 85 -4.69 10.39 19.23
N PHE A 86 -3.96 11.41 18.82
CA PHE A 86 -4.43 12.80 18.93
C PHE A 86 -5.62 13.09 18.00
N GLN A 87 -5.67 12.51 16.82
CA GLN A 87 -6.80 12.63 15.88
C GLN A 87 -8.07 11.94 16.40
N ALA A 88 -7.92 10.78 17.04
CA ALA A 88 -9.05 10.03 17.63
C ALA A 88 -9.65 10.73 18.85
N THR A 89 -8.89 11.58 19.54
CA THR A 89 -9.32 12.32 20.73
C THR A 89 -9.93 13.69 20.42
N GLY A 90 -10.38 14.38 21.45
CA GLY A 90 -10.83 15.79 21.35
C GLY A 90 -9.72 16.81 21.06
N PHE A 91 -8.45 16.42 21.15
CA PHE A 91 -7.30 17.29 20.81
C PHE A 91 -7.18 17.61 19.32
N ASP A 92 -7.67 16.72 18.46
CA ASP A 92 -7.77 16.91 17.01
C ASP A 92 -6.43 17.11 16.26
N GLY A 93 -5.36 16.53 16.80
CA GLY A 93 -4.00 16.62 16.28
C GLY A 93 -3.00 17.12 17.32
N THR A 94 -1.78 17.36 16.88
CA THR A 94 -0.64 17.74 17.75
C THR A 94 -0.34 19.23 17.75
N ASP A 95 -1.07 20.05 16.99
CA ASP A 95 -0.79 21.47 16.77
C ASP A 95 -0.79 22.31 18.05
N PHE A 96 -1.63 21.98 19.01
CA PHE A 96 -1.69 22.71 20.28
C PHE A 96 -0.39 22.59 21.08
N VAL A 97 0.29 21.43 21.01
CA VAL A 97 1.60 21.22 21.65
C VAL A 97 2.67 22.06 20.96
N LEU A 98 2.68 22.07 19.63
CA LEU A 98 3.64 22.85 18.83
C LEU A 98 3.44 24.36 19.01
N ARG A 99 2.19 24.84 19.11
CA ARG A 99 1.88 26.26 19.40
C ARG A 99 2.38 26.65 20.79
N ALA A 100 2.10 25.85 21.82
CA ALA A 100 2.56 26.12 23.17
C ALA A 100 4.10 26.21 23.26
N LEU A 101 4.82 25.39 22.51
CA LEU A 101 6.27 25.45 22.42
C LEU A 101 6.76 26.70 21.68
N SER A 102 6.13 27.10 20.57
CA SER A 102 6.48 28.31 19.82
C SER A 102 6.29 29.57 20.66
N GLU A 103 5.20 29.66 21.41
CA GLU A 103 4.91 30.78 22.31
C GLU A 103 5.91 30.90 23.47
N SER A 104 6.53 29.78 23.86
CA SER A 104 7.58 29.77 24.90
C SER A 104 8.97 30.20 24.42
N GLY A 105 9.13 30.60 23.16
CA GLY A 105 10.43 31.06 22.60
C GLY A 105 11.36 29.89 22.25
N MET A 106 10.84 28.86 21.64
CA MET A 106 11.54 27.63 21.31
C MET A 106 12.74 27.83 20.37
N SER A 107 13.89 27.23 20.69
CA SER A 107 15.06 27.20 19.83
C SER A 107 14.85 26.25 18.64
N ALA A 108 15.64 26.41 17.56
CA ALA A 108 15.63 25.51 16.41
C ALA A 108 15.93 24.04 16.80
N ASP A 109 16.84 23.82 17.75
CA ASP A 109 17.19 22.50 18.26
C ASP A 109 16.01 21.84 18.99
N LEU A 110 15.27 22.63 19.79
CA LEU A 110 14.09 22.12 20.48
C LEU A 110 12.97 21.76 19.49
N LEU A 111 12.80 22.55 18.43
CA LEU A 111 11.87 22.24 17.36
C LEU A 111 12.28 20.94 16.64
N ALA A 112 13.56 20.79 16.30
CA ALA A 112 14.07 19.58 15.68
C ALA A 112 13.79 18.33 16.54
N ALA A 113 13.98 18.41 17.86
CA ALA A 113 13.66 17.33 18.79
C ALA A 113 12.14 17.00 18.86
N ARG A 114 11.27 17.90 18.39
CA ARG A 114 9.80 17.73 18.36
C ARG A 114 9.26 17.40 16.97
N LEU A 115 10.13 17.17 15.97
CA LEU A 115 9.70 16.74 14.63
C LEU A 115 8.72 15.53 14.63
N PRO A 116 8.78 14.56 15.56
CA PRO A 116 7.76 13.50 15.64
C PRO A 116 6.32 14.01 15.87
N LEU A 117 6.13 15.25 16.35
CA LEU A 117 4.81 15.88 16.45
C LEU A 117 4.35 16.53 15.14
N LEU A 118 5.26 16.77 14.20
CA LEU A 118 4.90 17.39 12.92
C LEU A 118 4.08 16.43 12.07
N SER A 119 2.95 16.89 11.57
CA SER A 119 2.02 16.12 10.76
C SER A 119 1.71 16.82 9.45
N LEU A 120 1.45 16.05 8.40
CA LEU A 120 0.89 16.59 7.16
C LEU A 120 -0.47 17.25 7.38
N ASP A 121 -1.27 16.73 8.32
CA ASP A 121 -2.59 17.28 8.67
C ASP A 121 -2.52 18.55 9.56
N SER A 122 -1.34 18.97 10.03
CA SER A 122 -1.14 20.14 10.90
C SER A 122 -1.72 21.43 10.29
N GLU A 123 -2.26 22.31 11.12
CA GLU A 123 -2.68 23.66 10.70
C GLU A 123 -1.52 24.65 10.63
N LEU A 124 -0.39 24.32 11.27
CA LEU A 124 0.79 25.17 11.22
C LEU A 124 1.34 25.26 9.80
N SER A 125 1.71 26.45 9.39
CA SER A 125 2.30 26.67 8.06
C SER A 125 3.78 26.28 8.08
N TRP A 126 4.14 25.38 7.19
CA TRP A 126 5.54 25.05 6.91
C TRP A 126 5.66 24.67 5.42
N PRO A 127 6.37 25.47 4.61
CA PRO A 127 6.53 25.19 3.19
C PRO A 127 7.52 24.04 2.99
N PRO A 128 7.41 23.26 1.89
CA PRO A 128 8.33 22.16 1.59
C PRO A 128 9.81 22.57 1.58
N GLU A 129 10.10 23.82 1.21
CA GLU A 129 11.44 24.39 1.10
C GLU A 129 12.19 24.38 2.45
N PHE A 130 11.48 24.30 3.58
CA PHE A 130 12.13 24.18 4.88
C PHE A 130 13.04 22.94 4.95
N LEU A 131 12.71 21.86 4.22
CA LEU A 131 13.56 20.68 4.12
C LEU A 131 14.93 21.02 3.52
N GLY A 132 14.97 21.94 2.54
CA GLY A 132 16.23 22.41 1.96
C GLY A 132 17.12 23.20 2.91
N SER A 133 16.58 23.70 4.02
CA SER A 133 17.36 24.38 5.08
C SER A 133 18.00 23.43 6.08
N LEU A 134 17.58 22.15 6.08
CA LEU A 134 18.13 21.12 6.96
C LEU A 134 19.39 20.47 6.35
N PRO A 135 20.29 19.94 7.17
CA PRO A 135 21.34 19.06 6.68
C PRO A 135 20.74 17.93 5.83
N PRO A 136 21.37 17.50 4.72
CA PRO A 136 20.79 16.56 3.77
C PRO A 136 20.23 15.27 4.40
N GLY A 137 20.95 14.67 5.36
CA GLY A 137 20.47 13.48 6.09
C GLY A 137 19.22 13.74 6.94
N ALA A 138 19.17 14.88 7.63
CA ALA A 138 18.00 15.29 8.41
C ALA A 138 16.81 15.62 7.50
N ALA A 139 17.04 16.24 6.35
CA ALA A 139 16.02 16.51 5.34
C ALA A 139 15.36 15.21 4.86
N GLN A 140 16.16 14.20 4.50
CA GLN A 140 15.63 12.91 4.03
C GLN A 140 14.90 12.14 5.13
N GLN A 141 15.41 12.15 6.37
CA GLN A 141 14.72 11.53 7.52
C GLN A 141 13.36 12.20 7.78
N THR A 142 13.32 13.52 7.77
CA THR A 142 12.09 14.30 7.96
C THR A 142 11.10 14.04 6.81
N LEU A 143 11.57 14.03 5.57
CA LEU A 143 10.75 13.68 4.40
C LEU A 143 10.15 12.28 4.54
N ALA A 144 10.97 11.27 4.85
CA ALA A 144 10.51 9.90 5.04
C ALA A 144 9.51 9.79 6.19
N HIS A 145 9.73 10.51 7.30
CA HIS A 145 8.81 10.59 8.41
C HIS A 145 7.44 11.15 7.98
N LEU A 146 7.40 12.29 7.33
CA LEU A 146 6.17 12.94 6.89
C LEU A 146 5.42 12.07 5.87
N LEU A 147 6.12 11.54 4.86
CA LEU A 147 5.53 10.71 3.82
C LEU A 147 5.12 9.31 4.31
N SER A 148 5.62 8.84 5.46
CA SER A 148 5.18 7.57 6.08
C SER A 148 3.88 7.70 6.87
N THR A 149 3.35 8.92 7.06
CA THR A 149 2.08 9.17 7.76
C THR A 149 0.90 8.59 6.98
N LYS A 150 0.08 7.81 7.67
CA LYS A 150 -1.09 7.12 7.07
C LYS A 150 -2.16 6.77 8.09
N PRO A 151 -3.45 6.77 7.72
CA PRO A 151 -3.99 7.48 6.55
C PRO A 151 -3.97 9.00 6.78
N LEU A 152 -4.05 9.80 5.73
CA LEU A 152 -4.24 11.24 5.85
C LEU A 152 -5.71 11.54 6.14
N MET A 153 -5.98 12.52 7.00
CA MET A 153 -7.31 12.80 7.51
C MET A 153 -7.91 14.11 6.94
N THR A 154 -7.08 14.97 6.35
CA THR A 154 -7.50 16.29 5.89
C THR A 154 -7.08 16.56 4.43
N ALA A 155 -7.86 17.38 3.72
CA ALA A 155 -7.49 17.88 2.39
C ALA A 155 -6.16 18.64 2.40
N ARG A 156 -5.87 19.35 3.50
CA ARG A 156 -4.58 20.04 3.72
C ARG A 156 -3.43 19.04 3.75
N GLY A 157 -3.57 17.96 4.53
CA GLY A 157 -2.57 16.90 4.60
C GLY A 157 -2.31 16.25 3.24
N GLN A 158 -3.36 16.02 2.45
CA GLN A 158 -3.24 15.51 1.09
C GLN A 158 -2.46 16.49 0.20
N SER A 159 -2.84 17.78 0.19
CA SER A 159 -2.16 18.82 -0.60
C SER A 159 -0.67 18.95 -0.21
N ARG A 160 -0.36 18.91 1.08
CA ARG A 160 1.04 18.96 1.55
C ARG A 160 1.85 17.74 1.14
N ARG A 161 1.25 16.56 1.19
CA ARG A 161 1.91 15.35 0.68
C ARG A 161 2.27 15.51 -0.79
N ASP A 162 1.35 16.01 -1.60
CA ASP A 162 1.56 16.22 -3.03
C ASP A 162 2.68 17.27 -3.25
N GLN A 163 2.66 18.40 -2.53
CA GLN A 163 3.73 19.41 -2.57
C GLN A 163 5.10 18.86 -2.15
N LEU A 164 5.15 18.03 -1.12
CA LEU A 164 6.40 17.39 -0.69
C LEU A 164 6.93 16.41 -1.74
N LEU A 165 6.05 15.65 -2.38
CA LEU A 165 6.43 14.72 -3.43
C LEU A 165 6.94 15.45 -4.68
N ASP A 166 6.36 16.59 -5.02
CA ASP A 166 6.83 17.44 -6.12
C ASP A 166 8.18 18.11 -5.79
N TYR A 167 8.41 18.46 -4.52
CA TYR A 167 9.66 19.08 -4.06
C TYR A 167 10.81 18.07 -3.86
N ALA A 168 10.50 16.87 -3.42
CA ALA A 168 11.49 15.84 -3.04
C ALA A 168 12.60 15.58 -4.06
N PRO A 169 12.35 15.59 -5.39
CA PRO A 169 13.41 15.42 -6.38
C PRO A 169 14.49 16.50 -6.38
N SER A 170 14.23 17.68 -5.80
CA SER A 170 15.20 18.77 -5.68
C SER A 170 16.17 18.58 -4.49
N LEU A 171 15.85 17.67 -3.56
CA LEU A 171 16.70 17.40 -2.41
C LEU A 171 17.94 16.60 -2.82
N PRO A 172 19.13 16.96 -2.31
CA PRO A 172 20.32 16.18 -2.56
C PRO A 172 20.22 14.79 -1.91
N SER A 173 20.77 13.79 -2.58
CA SER A 173 21.02 12.50 -1.94
C SER A 173 22.00 12.70 -0.80
N ALA A 174 21.80 11.98 0.29
CA ALA A 174 22.64 12.05 1.47
C ALA A 174 23.12 10.68 1.87
N ASP A 175 24.39 10.61 2.17
CA ASP A 175 24.98 9.48 2.89
C ASP A 175 24.99 9.84 4.38
N PHE A 176 24.14 9.19 5.17
CA PHE A 176 24.06 9.40 6.61
C PHE A 176 23.96 8.04 7.32
N PRO A 177 24.41 7.95 8.59
CA PRO A 177 24.29 6.73 9.38
C PRO A 177 22.81 6.33 9.52
N CYS A 178 22.43 5.24 8.88
CA CYS A 178 21.06 4.74 8.92
C CYS A 178 20.95 3.55 9.88
N THR A 179 19.87 3.52 10.65
CA THR A 179 19.49 2.40 11.51
C THR A 179 18.42 1.54 10.82
N PRO A 180 18.14 0.31 11.29
CA PRO A 180 16.99 -0.47 10.80
C PRO A 180 15.63 0.27 10.90
N ARG A 181 15.49 1.22 11.83
CA ARG A 181 14.29 2.07 11.96
C ARG A 181 14.16 3.03 10.78
N HIS A 182 15.25 3.64 10.34
CA HIS A 182 15.25 4.47 9.13
C HIS A 182 14.86 3.67 7.89
N LEU A 183 15.30 2.42 7.76
CA LEU A 183 14.87 1.52 6.70
C LEU A 183 13.35 1.37 6.66
N VAL A 184 12.70 1.16 7.81
CA VAL A 184 11.24 1.01 7.86
C VAL A 184 10.52 2.29 7.46
N LEU A 185 10.99 3.46 7.90
CA LEU A 185 10.39 4.75 7.52
C LEU A 185 10.56 5.04 6.03
N ILE A 186 11.76 4.88 5.50
CA ILE A 186 12.06 5.10 4.07
C ILE A 186 11.26 4.13 3.19
N ALA A 187 11.23 2.84 3.53
CA ALA A 187 10.46 1.86 2.77
C ALA A 187 8.94 2.12 2.85
N SER A 188 8.45 2.61 3.99
CA SER A 188 7.04 3.02 4.13
C SER A 188 6.72 4.23 3.25
N ALA A 189 7.52 5.28 3.29
CA ALA A 189 7.37 6.47 2.46
C ALA A 189 7.47 6.13 0.95
N TRP A 190 8.42 5.26 0.60
CA TRP A 190 8.63 4.73 -0.74
C TRP A 190 7.38 4.05 -1.30
N MET A 191 6.69 3.26 -0.50
CA MET A 191 5.45 2.59 -0.91
C MET A 191 4.25 3.54 -0.90
N LEU A 192 4.12 4.37 0.14
CA LEU A 192 2.93 5.20 0.37
C LEU A 192 2.79 6.36 -0.63
N CYS A 193 3.87 6.79 -1.30
CA CYS A 193 3.78 7.81 -2.35
C CYS A 193 2.79 7.42 -3.46
N SER A 194 2.59 6.13 -3.72
CA SER A 194 1.66 5.63 -4.74
C SER A 194 0.19 5.99 -4.49
N TYR A 195 -0.18 6.35 -3.25
CA TYR A 195 -1.52 6.77 -2.89
C TYR A 195 -1.76 8.29 -3.02
N ALA A 196 -0.76 9.04 -3.49
CA ALA A 196 -0.85 10.48 -3.70
C ALA A 196 -1.57 10.84 -5.03
N GLY A 197 -2.01 12.10 -5.14
CA GLY A 197 -2.71 12.61 -6.32
C GLY A 197 -1.79 13.23 -7.37
N THR A 198 -0.60 13.71 -6.99
CA THR A 198 0.32 14.36 -7.94
C THR A 198 0.87 13.39 -9.00
N PRO A 199 1.01 13.83 -10.27
CA PRO A 199 1.59 13.00 -11.34
C PRO A 199 3.03 12.54 -11.06
N ASN A 200 3.83 13.38 -10.38
CA ASN A 200 5.25 13.12 -10.10
C ASN A 200 5.51 12.30 -8.83
N LYS A 201 4.47 11.77 -8.21
CA LYS A 201 4.55 11.10 -6.90
C LYS A 201 5.63 10.03 -6.76
N HIS A 202 5.97 9.34 -7.85
CA HIS A 202 6.98 8.28 -7.81
C HIS A 202 8.42 8.78 -8.01
N ALA A 203 8.63 10.05 -8.38
CA ALA A 203 9.98 10.59 -8.56
C ALA A 203 10.80 10.54 -7.25
N VAL A 204 10.16 10.66 -6.10
CA VAL A 204 10.78 10.51 -4.77
C VAL A 204 11.45 9.16 -4.57
N LYS A 205 10.99 8.11 -5.26
CA LYS A 205 11.58 6.77 -5.15
C LYS A 205 13.04 6.75 -5.60
N ARG A 206 13.44 7.58 -6.57
CA ARG A 206 14.85 7.67 -6.99
C ARG A 206 15.75 8.13 -5.85
N LEU A 207 15.31 9.14 -5.08
CA LEU A 207 16.02 9.62 -3.90
C LEU A 207 16.14 8.52 -2.83
N PHE A 208 15.02 7.88 -2.52
CA PHE A 208 15.00 6.79 -1.53
C PHE A 208 15.80 5.56 -1.98
N ASN A 209 15.78 5.21 -3.27
CA ASN A 209 16.56 4.10 -3.82
C ASN A 209 18.06 4.31 -3.64
N GLN A 210 18.57 5.54 -3.88
CA GLN A 210 19.97 5.88 -3.63
C GLN A 210 20.33 5.71 -2.14
N THR A 211 19.47 6.19 -1.25
CA THR A 211 19.66 6.03 0.20
C THR A 211 19.63 4.56 0.61
N LEU A 212 18.68 3.77 0.10
CA LEU A 212 18.57 2.34 0.40
C LEU A 212 19.78 1.55 -0.11
N GLN A 213 20.30 1.87 -1.29
CA GLN A 213 21.52 1.27 -1.82
C GLN A 213 22.73 1.61 -0.94
N GLY A 214 22.90 2.88 -0.56
CA GLY A 214 23.95 3.30 0.37
C GLY A 214 23.84 2.60 1.73
N MET A 215 22.64 2.40 2.26
CA MET A 215 22.41 1.61 3.48
C MET A 215 22.84 0.16 3.31
N ALA A 216 22.42 -0.49 2.22
CA ALA A 216 22.77 -1.87 1.92
C ALA A 216 24.29 -2.07 1.89
N HIS A 217 25.02 -1.20 1.18
CA HIS A 217 26.47 -1.27 1.07
C HIS A 217 27.16 -1.10 2.43
N ARG A 218 26.71 -0.13 3.26
CA ARG A 218 27.26 0.06 4.62
C ARG A 218 27.01 -1.14 5.54
N TRP A 219 25.93 -1.88 5.32
CA TRP A 219 25.62 -3.09 6.08
C TRP A 219 26.29 -4.36 5.52
N GLY A 220 27.15 -4.19 4.49
CA GLY A 220 27.89 -5.28 3.88
C GLY A 220 27.14 -6.07 2.82
N PHE A 221 26.00 -5.54 2.33
CA PHE A 221 25.27 -6.10 1.21
C PHE A 221 25.69 -5.43 -0.08
N HIS A 222 26.21 -6.18 -1.04
CA HIS A 222 26.76 -5.67 -2.29
C HIS A 222 26.14 -6.36 -3.49
N ASP A 223 26.28 -5.72 -4.64
CA ASP A 223 25.96 -6.36 -5.91
C ASP A 223 26.79 -7.64 -6.07
N LEU A 224 26.14 -8.68 -6.61
CA LEU A 224 26.84 -9.93 -6.89
C LEU A 224 27.58 -9.83 -8.25
N PRO A 225 28.76 -10.46 -8.38
CA PRO A 225 29.39 -10.60 -9.69
C PRO A 225 28.46 -11.38 -10.61
N MET A 226 28.09 -10.77 -11.73
CA MET A 226 27.24 -11.46 -12.70
C MET A 226 28.08 -12.46 -13.47
N PRO A 227 27.78 -13.78 -13.39
CA PRO A 227 28.46 -14.76 -14.22
C PRO A 227 28.12 -14.51 -15.69
N ALA A 228 29.09 -14.71 -16.56
CA ALA A 228 28.80 -14.99 -17.96
C ALA A 228 27.77 -16.11 -18.02
N ARG A 229 26.82 -16.02 -18.97
CA ARG A 229 25.66 -16.91 -19.11
C ARG A 229 25.99 -18.35 -18.70
N ARG A 230 25.32 -18.87 -17.71
CA ARG A 230 25.57 -20.20 -17.16
C ARG A 230 25.31 -21.23 -18.25
N GLU A 231 26.24 -22.18 -18.49
CA GLU A 231 25.90 -23.38 -19.27
C GLU A 231 24.78 -24.13 -18.53
N LEU A 232 23.59 -24.16 -19.11
CA LEU A 232 22.41 -24.75 -18.50
C LEU A 232 22.55 -26.25 -18.36
N LYS A 233 22.71 -26.72 -17.13
CA LYS A 233 22.51 -28.13 -16.77
C LYS A 233 21.09 -28.31 -16.19
N GLY A 234 20.04 -27.94 -16.93
CA GLY A 234 18.65 -28.08 -16.49
C GLY A 234 17.79 -26.85 -16.77
N ARG A 235 16.68 -26.71 -16.04
CA ARG A 235 15.79 -25.55 -16.16
C ARG A 235 16.46 -24.33 -15.52
N PRO A 236 16.33 -23.11 -16.14
CA PRO A 236 16.77 -21.87 -15.49
C PRO A 236 16.03 -21.68 -14.17
N ARG A 237 16.71 -21.07 -13.20
CA ARG A 237 16.18 -20.86 -11.86
C ARG A 237 15.57 -19.48 -11.71
N ILE A 238 14.30 -19.42 -11.29
CA ILE A 238 13.64 -18.19 -10.85
C ILE A 238 13.55 -18.20 -9.32
N LEU A 239 14.13 -17.20 -8.68
CA LEU A 239 13.90 -16.91 -7.28
C LEU A 239 12.75 -15.93 -7.14
N PHE A 240 11.61 -16.38 -6.63
CA PHE A 240 10.50 -15.52 -6.22
C PHE A 240 10.81 -14.91 -4.86
N ALA A 241 11.25 -13.66 -4.86
CA ALA A 241 11.49 -12.88 -3.65
C ALA A 241 10.16 -12.24 -3.21
N ALA A 242 9.31 -13.03 -2.55
CA ALA A 242 7.93 -12.65 -2.24
C ALA A 242 7.81 -12.12 -0.80
N GLU A 243 7.39 -10.89 -0.67
CA GLU A 243 7.16 -10.24 0.63
C GLU A 243 5.99 -10.86 1.40
N ILE A 244 4.98 -11.35 0.68
CA ILE A 244 3.80 -12.07 1.21
C ILE A 244 3.37 -13.08 0.15
N MET A 245 3.15 -14.35 0.52
CA MET A 245 2.74 -15.38 -0.44
C MET A 245 1.93 -16.51 0.22
N HIS A 246 0.92 -16.19 1.05
CA HIS A 246 0.04 -17.22 1.60
C HIS A 246 -1.32 -17.24 0.89
N SER A 247 -1.99 -18.40 0.83
CA SER A 247 -3.18 -18.66 0.01
C SER A 247 -4.39 -17.75 0.29
N LYS A 248 -4.44 -17.12 1.47
CA LYS A 248 -5.50 -16.16 1.85
C LYS A 248 -5.21 -14.73 1.42
N HIS A 249 -4.01 -14.44 0.93
CA HIS A 249 -3.61 -13.09 0.55
C HIS A 249 -3.90 -12.78 -0.91
N VAL A 250 -4.15 -11.50 -1.23
CA VAL A 250 -4.43 -11.04 -2.60
C VAL A 250 -3.28 -11.31 -3.57
N GLN A 251 -2.03 -11.32 -3.12
CA GLN A 251 -0.89 -11.63 -3.97
C GLN A 251 -0.93 -13.07 -4.46
N TRP A 252 -1.26 -14.04 -3.60
CA TRP A 252 -1.47 -15.40 -4.05
C TRP A 252 -2.59 -15.47 -5.10
N ARG A 253 -3.72 -14.79 -4.85
CA ARG A 253 -4.85 -14.77 -5.80
C ARG A 253 -4.41 -14.24 -7.17
N TYR A 254 -3.47 -13.30 -7.22
CA TYR A 254 -2.93 -12.75 -8.46
C TYR A 254 -1.87 -13.65 -9.10
N PHE A 255 -0.88 -14.11 -8.34
CA PHE A 255 0.30 -14.78 -8.88
C PHE A 255 0.21 -16.29 -8.96
N GLY A 256 -0.79 -16.95 -8.39
CA GLY A 256 -0.89 -18.41 -8.39
C GLY A 256 -0.87 -19.01 -9.81
N GLN A 257 -1.59 -18.38 -10.75
CA GLN A 257 -1.58 -18.83 -12.15
C GLN A 257 -0.25 -18.56 -12.85
N TYR A 258 0.48 -17.49 -12.50
CA TYR A 258 1.84 -17.24 -12.99
C TYR A 258 2.75 -18.42 -12.65
N LEU A 259 2.74 -18.86 -11.39
CA LEU A 259 3.56 -19.97 -10.93
C LEU A 259 3.25 -21.26 -11.71
N ARG A 260 1.96 -21.55 -12.00
CA ARG A 260 1.56 -22.72 -12.78
C ARG A 260 2.09 -22.68 -14.21
N GLN A 261 2.12 -21.51 -14.85
CA GLN A 261 2.68 -21.32 -16.19
C GLN A 261 4.20 -21.50 -16.21
N LEU A 262 4.89 -21.03 -15.17
CA LEU A 262 6.36 -20.99 -15.13
C LEU A 262 6.99 -22.34 -14.80
N ARG A 263 6.36 -23.18 -13.96
CA ARG A 263 6.97 -24.39 -13.40
C ARG A 263 7.41 -25.43 -14.45
N HIS A 264 6.86 -25.38 -15.65
CA HIS A 264 7.23 -26.30 -16.73
C HIS A 264 8.58 -25.95 -17.38
N ARG A 265 8.95 -24.68 -17.36
CA ARG A 265 10.17 -24.15 -18.01
C ARG A 265 11.26 -23.79 -17.02
N PHE A 266 10.89 -23.46 -15.79
CA PHE A 266 11.80 -22.93 -14.78
C PHE A 266 11.80 -23.78 -13.52
N GLU A 267 12.93 -23.82 -12.83
CA GLU A 267 13.03 -24.23 -11.43
C GLU A 267 12.55 -23.04 -10.58
N LEU A 268 11.51 -23.25 -9.77
CA LEU A 268 10.91 -22.19 -8.95
C LEU A 268 11.36 -22.31 -7.50
N VAL A 269 12.04 -21.29 -6.99
CA VAL A 269 12.47 -21.18 -5.61
C VAL A 269 11.72 -20.01 -4.97
N LEU A 270 11.07 -20.22 -3.83
CA LEU A 270 10.43 -19.15 -3.06
C LEU A 270 11.36 -18.67 -1.96
N LEU A 271 11.54 -17.35 -1.86
CA LEU A 271 12.15 -16.67 -0.71
C LEU A 271 11.07 -15.84 -0.01
N THR A 272 10.76 -16.11 1.26
CA THR A 272 9.73 -15.37 1.99
C THR A 272 9.88 -15.51 3.51
N GLU A 273 9.14 -14.71 4.28
CA GLU A 273 9.03 -14.87 5.73
C GLU A 273 8.27 -16.15 6.09
N LYS A 274 8.68 -16.85 7.15
CA LYS A 274 8.06 -18.13 7.60
C LYS A 274 6.56 -18.02 7.81
N THR A 275 6.07 -16.88 8.29
CA THR A 275 4.65 -16.61 8.56
C THR A 275 3.86 -16.23 7.32
N GLU A 276 4.51 -15.95 6.20
CA GLU A 276 3.90 -15.44 4.98
C GLU A 276 3.75 -16.53 3.88
N VAL A 277 3.87 -17.79 4.25
CA VAL A 277 3.68 -18.94 3.34
C VAL A 277 2.99 -20.08 4.05
N ASP A 278 2.01 -20.71 3.38
CA ASP A 278 1.31 -21.91 3.86
C ASP A 278 1.62 -23.14 2.99
N ASP A 279 1.18 -24.32 3.45
CA ASP A 279 1.46 -25.58 2.77
C ASP A 279 0.87 -25.66 1.37
N HIS A 280 -0.29 -25.00 1.13
CA HIS A 280 -0.90 -24.97 -0.20
C HIS A 280 0.02 -24.29 -1.22
N VAL A 281 0.57 -23.14 -0.86
CA VAL A 281 1.49 -22.39 -1.72
C VAL A 281 2.82 -23.12 -1.91
N ARG A 282 3.35 -23.75 -0.85
CA ARG A 282 4.61 -24.51 -0.91
C ARG A 282 4.64 -25.54 -2.02
N THR A 283 3.51 -26.19 -2.32
CA THR A 283 3.42 -27.24 -3.33
C THR A 283 3.69 -26.81 -4.78
N LEU A 284 3.69 -25.51 -5.03
CA LEU A 284 3.96 -24.95 -6.38
C LEU A 284 5.43 -24.63 -6.63
N PHE A 285 6.26 -24.65 -5.59
CA PHE A 285 7.69 -24.37 -5.69
C PHE A 285 8.52 -25.67 -5.61
N ASP A 286 9.61 -25.72 -6.34
CA ASP A 286 10.59 -26.80 -6.25
C ASP A 286 11.32 -26.76 -4.89
N SER A 287 11.55 -25.55 -4.33
CA SER A 287 12.07 -25.35 -2.99
C SER A 287 11.59 -24.03 -2.35
N VAL A 288 11.62 -23.98 -1.01
CA VAL A 288 11.19 -22.81 -0.24
C VAL A 288 12.26 -22.45 0.78
N LEU A 289 12.80 -21.26 0.65
CA LEU A 289 13.72 -20.62 1.57
C LEU A 289 12.91 -19.65 2.46
N SER A 290 13.01 -19.79 3.76
CA SER A 290 12.22 -18.94 4.66
C SER A 290 13.06 -18.45 5.83
N PHE A 291 12.83 -17.20 6.22
CA PHE A 291 13.49 -16.53 7.34
C PHE A 291 12.49 -16.14 8.43
N ASP A 292 13.01 -15.89 9.62
CA ASP A 292 12.25 -15.35 10.74
C ASP A 292 12.60 -13.86 10.91
N ARG A 293 11.64 -12.98 10.67
CA ARG A 293 11.82 -11.52 10.80
C ARG A 293 12.21 -11.08 12.21
N ASN A 294 11.93 -11.89 13.24
CA ASN A 294 12.28 -11.57 14.61
C ASN A 294 13.74 -11.94 14.96
N ALA A 295 14.45 -12.67 14.07
CA ALA A 295 15.87 -12.93 14.25
C ALA A 295 16.67 -11.62 14.11
N PRO A 296 17.64 -11.34 15.01
CA PRO A 296 18.41 -10.08 14.99
C PRO A 296 19.17 -9.85 13.68
N ASP A 297 19.58 -10.92 13.01
CA ASP A 297 20.39 -10.93 11.80
C ASP A 297 19.61 -11.35 10.53
N TYR A 298 18.27 -11.26 10.55
CA TYR A 298 17.43 -11.77 9.45
C TYR A 298 17.78 -11.17 8.09
N LEU A 299 18.23 -9.91 8.01
CA LEU A 299 18.67 -9.30 6.74
C LEU A 299 19.92 -10.00 6.17
N ASN A 300 20.89 -10.35 7.02
CA ASN A 300 22.03 -11.17 6.61
C ASN A 300 21.59 -12.56 6.12
N GLY A 301 20.59 -13.14 6.77
CA GLY A 301 19.98 -14.40 6.36
C GLY A 301 19.38 -14.30 4.95
N ILE A 302 18.59 -13.25 4.67
CA ILE A 302 18.01 -12.99 3.35
C ILE A 302 19.11 -12.82 2.30
N TYR A 303 20.10 -11.97 2.55
CA TYR A 303 21.20 -11.74 1.61
C TYR A 303 21.96 -13.03 1.28
N ARG A 304 22.25 -13.85 2.27
CA ARG A 304 22.89 -15.15 2.09
C ARG A 304 22.04 -16.09 1.21
N MET A 305 20.72 -16.10 1.38
CA MET A 305 19.81 -16.88 0.54
C MET A 305 19.85 -16.44 -0.93
N PHE A 306 19.98 -15.16 -1.23
CA PHE A 306 20.23 -14.68 -2.59
C PHE A 306 21.57 -15.21 -3.14
N VAL A 307 22.62 -15.09 -2.38
CA VAL A 307 23.99 -15.54 -2.77
C VAL A 307 24.03 -17.05 -3.03
N GLU A 308 23.50 -17.85 -2.10
CA GLU A 308 23.53 -19.32 -2.18
C GLU A 308 22.62 -19.88 -3.27
N THR A 309 21.50 -19.21 -3.54
CA THR A 309 20.57 -19.63 -4.61
C THR A 309 21.16 -19.39 -5.98
N ALA A 310 21.95 -18.33 -6.16
CA ALA A 310 22.54 -17.90 -7.44
C ALA A 310 21.53 -18.02 -8.61
N PRO A 311 20.38 -17.29 -8.56
CA PRO A 311 19.31 -17.43 -9.53
C PRO A 311 19.68 -16.83 -10.88
N ASP A 312 19.10 -17.35 -11.96
CA ASP A 312 19.19 -16.76 -13.28
C ASP A 312 18.27 -15.52 -13.39
N ILE A 313 17.13 -15.59 -12.68
CA ILE A 313 16.12 -14.53 -12.64
C ILE A 313 15.68 -14.34 -11.17
N ILE A 314 15.60 -13.08 -10.72
CA ILE A 314 14.82 -12.73 -9.52
C ILE A 314 13.50 -12.13 -9.97
N PHE A 315 12.42 -12.73 -9.50
CA PHE A 315 11.07 -12.20 -9.66
C PHE A 315 10.57 -11.65 -8.32
N TYR A 316 10.36 -10.34 -8.26
CA TYR A 316 9.71 -9.67 -7.16
C TYR A 316 8.22 -9.52 -7.48
N PRO A 317 7.30 -10.36 -6.94
CA PRO A 317 5.86 -10.18 -7.17
C PRO A 317 5.39 -8.78 -6.78
N SER A 318 5.97 -8.24 -5.72
CA SER A 318 5.81 -6.85 -5.28
C SER A 318 7.11 -6.34 -4.66
N VAL A 319 7.26 -5.01 -4.66
CA VAL A 319 8.32 -4.32 -3.91
C VAL A 319 7.66 -3.24 -3.05
N GLY A 320 7.91 -3.25 -1.72
CA GLY A 320 7.47 -2.21 -0.78
C GLY A 320 6.41 -2.64 0.23
N MET A 321 5.92 -3.88 0.19
CA MET A 321 4.99 -4.41 1.22
C MET A 321 5.73 -4.74 2.52
N ARG A 322 7.03 -5.03 2.43
CA ARG A 322 7.96 -5.24 3.54
C ARG A 322 9.22 -4.42 3.29
N HIS A 323 9.84 -3.91 4.33
CA HIS A 323 11.00 -3.04 4.22
C HIS A 323 12.26 -3.69 3.62
N TRP A 324 12.40 -5.02 3.71
CA TRP A 324 13.50 -5.74 3.07
C TRP A 324 13.39 -5.76 1.54
N GLY A 325 12.17 -5.72 1.00
CA GLY A 325 11.94 -5.72 -0.45
C GLY A 325 12.63 -4.55 -1.15
N PRO A 326 12.33 -3.29 -0.82
CA PRO A 326 13.03 -2.14 -1.41
C PRO A 326 14.53 -2.12 -1.14
N LEU A 327 15.00 -2.63 0.02
CA LEU A 327 16.43 -2.70 0.31
C LEU A 327 17.17 -3.56 -0.70
N PHE A 328 16.74 -4.82 -0.88
CA PHE A 328 17.41 -5.77 -1.77
C PHE A 328 17.09 -5.55 -3.25
N ALA A 329 15.93 -4.95 -3.58
CA ALA A 329 15.61 -4.56 -4.94
C ALA A 329 16.55 -3.48 -5.51
N ASN A 330 17.31 -2.79 -4.66
CA ASN A 330 18.33 -1.81 -5.06
C ASN A 330 19.74 -2.41 -5.23
N LEU A 331 19.88 -3.73 -5.19
CA LEU A 331 21.11 -4.45 -5.46
C LEU A 331 20.94 -5.33 -6.70
N ARG A 332 22.03 -5.48 -7.48
CA ARG A 332 22.09 -6.46 -8.57
C ARG A 332 22.43 -7.83 -7.98
N LEU A 333 21.42 -8.68 -7.79
CA LEU A 333 21.53 -9.99 -7.16
C LEU A 333 21.31 -11.15 -8.13
N ALA A 334 20.91 -10.86 -9.37
CA ALA A 334 20.79 -11.81 -10.47
C ALA A 334 21.03 -11.12 -11.82
N PRO A 335 21.36 -11.88 -12.89
CA PRO A 335 21.47 -11.35 -14.25
C PRO A 335 20.21 -10.62 -14.72
N ILE A 336 19.03 -11.16 -14.39
CA ILE A 336 17.73 -10.60 -14.76
C ILE A 336 16.92 -10.38 -13.48
N GLN A 337 16.40 -9.17 -13.29
CA GLN A 337 15.53 -8.84 -12.17
C GLN A 337 14.26 -8.18 -12.71
N LEU A 338 13.11 -8.64 -12.24
CA LEU A 338 11.84 -8.11 -12.68
C LEU A 338 10.82 -8.02 -11.54
N THR A 339 9.86 -7.15 -11.72
CA THR A 339 8.71 -7.00 -10.83
C THR A 339 7.39 -7.09 -11.59
N ALA A 340 6.29 -7.14 -10.87
CA ALA A 340 4.94 -7.21 -11.42
C ALA A 340 3.93 -6.46 -10.56
N LEU A 341 2.63 -6.64 -10.83
CA LEU A 341 1.53 -5.82 -10.32
C LEU A 341 1.19 -6.02 -8.82
N GLY A 342 1.97 -6.75 -8.03
CA GLY A 342 1.69 -6.96 -6.61
C GLY A 342 1.72 -5.66 -5.78
N HIS A 343 2.60 -4.73 -6.13
CA HIS A 343 2.45 -3.30 -5.83
C HIS A 343 2.37 -2.57 -7.17
N SER A 344 1.20 -2.02 -7.49
CA SER A 344 0.84 -1.57 -8.84
C SER A 344 1.47 -0.23 -9.22
N ALA A 345 2.78 -0.08 -9.04
CA ALA A 345 3.54 1.13 -9.35
C ALA A 345 5.01 0.81 -9.63
N SER A 346 5.62 1.53 -10.57
CA SER A 346 7.05 1.41 -10.89
C SER A 346 7.92 1.52 -9.63
N THR A 347 9.00 0.74 -9.59
CA THR A 347 9.97 0.77 -8.49
C THR A 347 10.98 1.91 -8.63
N PHE A 348 11.25 2.33 -9.86
CA PHE A 348 12.36 3.23 -10.19
C PHE A 348 13.73 2.75 -9.67
N CYS A 349 13.88 1.46 -9.36
CA CYS A 349 15.17 0.85 -9.04
C CYS A 349 15.96 0.63 -10.33
N ASN A 350 17.22 1.06 -10.38
CA ASN A 350 18.10 0.86 -11.55
C ASN A 350 18.51 -0.60 -11.76
N THR A 351 18.26 -1.45 -10.77
CA THR A 351 18.58 -2.86 -10.73
C THR A 351 17.41 -3.76 -11.14
N ILE A 352 16.22 -3.22 -11.32
CA ILE A 352 15.05 -3.94 -11.83
C ILE A 352 14.93 -3.65 -13.32
N ASP A 353 15.09 -4.69 -14.13
CA ASP A 353 15.15 -4.57 -15.59
C ASP A 353 13.76 -4.46 -16.23
N TYR A 354 12.79 -5.23 -15.71
CA TYR A 354 11.47 -5.35 -16.34
C TYR A 354 10.33 -5.23 -15.35
N TYR A 355 9.22 -4.68 -15.86
CA TYR A 355 7.92 -4.69 -15.20
C TYR A 355 6.94 -5.51 -16.06
N LEU A 356 6.49 -6.67 -15.54
CA LEU A 356 5.56 -7.57 -16.22
C LEU A 356 4.12 -7.28 -15.79
N LEU A 357 3.23 -7.01 -16.77
CA LEU A 357 1.82 -6.77 -16.53
C LEU A 357 0.97 -6.98 -17.80
N GLU A 358 -0.35 -6.98 -17.66
CA GLU A 358 -1.30 -7.05 -18.75
C GLU A 358 -1.40 -5.71 -19.48
N GLU A 359 -1.72 -5.74 -20.79
CA GLU A 359 -1.73 -4.57 -21.67
C GLU A 359 -2.65 -3.44 -21.19
N GLY A 360 -3.83 -3.79 -20.69
CA GLY A 360 -4.82 -2.82 -20.20
C GLY A 360 -4.37 -1.98 -19.02
N TYR A 361 -3.31 -2.38 -18.31
CA TYR A 361 -2.74 -1.58 -17.22
C TYR A 361 -1.76 -0.51 -17.70
N VAL A 362 -1.31 -0.53 -18.95
CA VAL A 362 -0.33 0.40 -19.49
C VAL A 362 -1.04 1.54 -20.22
N SER A 363 -0.94 2.77 -19.72
CA SER A 363 -1.36 3.97 -20.44
C SER A 363 -0.19 4.58 -21.20
N ASP A 364 0.94 4.72 -20.52
CA ASP A 364 2.17 5.30 -21.06
C ASP A 364 3.38 4.56 -20.45
N PRO A 365 4.23 3.92 -21.27
CA PRO A 365 5.45 3.27 -20.80
C PRO A 365 6.44 4.23 -20.11
N ALA A 366 6.36 5.53 -20.33
CA ALA A 366 7.21 6.53 -19.69
C ALA A 366 6.95 6.66 -18.17
N LEU A 367 5.79 6.18 -17.67
CA LEU A 367 5.48 6.13 -16.23
C LEU A 367 6.32 5.11 -15.46
N PHE A 368 7.03 4.22 -16.15
CA PHE A 368 7.84 3.18 -15.54
C PHE A 368 9.33 3.54 -15.57
N GLY A 369 10.06 3.20 -14.54
CA GLY A 369 11.53 3.19 -14.54
C GLY A 369 12.09 2.00 -15.34
N GLU A 370 11.42 0.86 -15.24
CA GLU A 370 11.73 -0.42 -15.86
C GLU A 370 11.33 -0.47 -17.34
N THR A 371 11.85 -1.43 -18.09
CA THR A 371 11.30 -1.84 -19.39
C THR A 371 10.01 -2.61 -19.16
N VAL A 372 8.94 -2.22 -19.84
CA VAL A 372 7.62 -2.84 -19.70
C VAL A 372 7.52 -4.09 -20.58
N LEU A 373 7.12 -5.21 -19.97
CA LEU A 373 6.74 -6.44 -20.66
C LEU A 373 5.22 -6.62 -20.54
N THR A 374 4.50 -6.60 -21.66
CA THR A 374 3.06 -6.83 -21.60
C THR A 374 2.65 -8.21 -22.07
N VAL A 375 1.57 -8.70 -21.49
CA VAL A 375 0.83 -9.90 -21.92
C VAL A 375 -0.62 -9.51 -22.17
N PRO A 376 -1.37 -10.27 -22.97
CA PRO A 376 -2.80 -9.99 -23.19
C PRO A 376 -3.60 -9.96 -21.88
N ASP A 377 -4.65 -9.13 -21.83
CA ASP A 377 -5.48 -8.95 -20.62
C ASP A 377 -6.14 -10.26 -20.14
N GLU A 378 -6.44 -11.18 -21.08
CA GLU A 378 -7.02 -12.50 -20.79
C GLU A 378 -6.04 -13.44 -20.08
N SER A 379 -4.74 -13.13 -20.09
CA SER A 379 -3.72 -13.90 -19.36
C SER A 379 -3.90 -13.79 -17.85
N LEU A 380 -4.58 -12.72 -17.37
CA LEU A 380 -4.89 -12.52 -15.96
C LEU A 380 -6.06 -13.41 -15.54
N ILE A 381 -5.75 -14.49 -14.85
CA ILE A 381 -6.70 -15.34 -14.16
C ILE A 381 -6.29 -15.43 -12.70
N PHE A 382 -7.22 -15.09 -11.80
CA PHE A 382 -6.98 -15.10 -10.37
C PHE A 382 -7.16 -16.50 -9.76
N GLU A 383 -6.45 -16.78 -8.69
CA GLU A 383 -6.73 -17.94 -7.87
C GLU A 383 -7.97 -17.74 -7.00
N ARG A 384 -8.77 -18.78 -6.85
CA ARG A 384 -9.91 -18.79 -5.92
C ARG A 384 -9.40 -18.87 -4.48
N LEU A 385 -10.14 -18.29 -3.56
CA LEU A 385 -9.89 -18.52 -2.14
C LEU A 385 -10.26 -19.98 -1.82
N PRO A 386 -9.30 -20.78 -1.30
CA PRO A 386 -9.57 -22.20 -1.04
C PRO A 386 -10.73 -22.41 -0.07
N GLY A 387 -11.66 -23.31 -0.43
CA GLY A 387 -12.78 -23.71 0.43
C GLY A 387 -13.87 -22.65 0.62
N TYR A 388 -13.86 -21.56 -0.17
CA TYR A 388 -14.85 -20.49 -0.05
C TYR A 388 -15.89 -20.51 -1.18
N THR A 389 -17.16 -20.49 -0.79
CA THR A 389 -18.31 -20.31 -1.69
C THR A 389 -19.05 -19.03 -1.28
N PRO A 390 -19.17 -18.02 -2.16
CA PRO A 390 -19.90 -16.78 -1.83
C PRO A 390 -21.39 -17.05 -1.64
N PRO A 391 -22.09 -16.23 -0.83
CA PRO A 391 -23.55 -16.30 -0.71
C PRO A 391 -24.21 -15.96 -2.06
N ALA A 392 -25.47 -16.35 -2.19
CA ALA A 392 -26.28 -15.97 -3.34
C ALA A 392 -26.49 -14.44 -3.36
N PRO A 393 -26.34 -13.79 -4.53
CA PRO A 393 -26.58 -12.37 -4.69
C PRO A 393 -28.03 -11.97 -4.32
N GLN A 394 -28.19 -10.76 -3.80
CA GLN A 394 -29.51 -10.21 -3.44
C GLN A 394 -29.69 -8.83 -4.07
N ILE A 395 -30.58 -8.70 -5.06
CA ILE A 395 -30.90 -7.41 -5.68
C ILE A 395 -32.12 -6.81 -4.99
N ARG A 396 -31.96 -5.62 -4.41
CA ARG A 396 -33.06 -4.85 -3.84
C ARG A 396 -33.65 -3.94 -4.93
N ALA A 397 -34.90 -4.17 -5.37
CA ALA A 397 -35.49 -3.44 -6.48
C ALA A 397 -35.66 -1.94 -6.19
N THR A 398 -36.21 -1.59 -5.01
CA THR A 398 -36.48 -0.21 -4.59
C THR A 398 -35.95 0.07 -3.19
N PRO A 399 -34.62 0.16 -3.01
CA PRO A 399 -34.04 0.35 -1.68
C PRO A 399 -34.30 1.74 -1.11
N ASN A 400 -34.66 1.83 0.18
CA ASN A 400 -34.77 3.07 0.91
C ASN A 400 -34.30 2.86 2.38
N PRO A 401 -33.14 3.43 2.79
CA PRO A 401 -32.16 4.14 1.98
C PRO A 401 -31.44 3.24 0.97
N LEU A 402 -30.89 3.87 -0.07
CA LEU A 402 -29.93 3.21 -0.98
C LEU A 402 -28.59 3.04 -0.25
N ARG A 403 -28.06 1.82 -0.24
CA ARG A 403 -26.81 1.50 0.47
C ARG A 403 -25.64 1.48 -0.51
N ILE A 404 -24.64 2.32 -0.23
CA ILE A 404 -23.41 2.39 -1.01
C ILE A 404 -22.29 1.77 -0.19
N VAL A 405 -21.60 0.78 -0.73
CA VAL A 405 -20.43 0.17 -0.10
C VAL A 405 -19.14 0.71 -0.70
N LEU A 406 -18.15 0.91 0.18
CA LEU A 406 -16.78 1.31 -0.16
C LEU A 406 -15.83 0.26 0.44
N PRO A 407 -15.65 -0.89 -0.26
CA PRO A 407 -14.88 -2.02 0.23
C PRO A 407 -13.40 -1.81 -0.07
N SER A 408 -12.80 -0.81 0.57
CA SER A 408 -11.47 -0.30 0.24
C SER A 408 -10.62 -0.08 1.48
N ASN A 409 -9.37 -0.52 1.43
CA ASN A 409 -8.41 -0.29 2.50
C ASN A 409 -8.31 1.20 2.86
N ALA A 410 -8.06 1.51 4.14
CA ALA A 410 -7.96 2.86 4.67
C ALA A 410 -7.03 3.79 3.86
N LEU A 411 -5.94 3.27 3.30
CA LEU A 411 -5.00 4.04 2.47
C LEU A 411 -5.61 4.59 1.18
N LYS A 412 -6.66 3.97 0.68
CA LYS A 412 -7.37 4.38 -0.54
C LYS A 412 -8.47 5.41 -0.27
N LEU A 413 -8.92 5.51 0.98
CA LEU A 413 -9.96 6.44 1.43
C LEU A 413 -9.36 7.82 1.73
N ASN A 414 -8.85 8.47 0.68
CA ASN A 414 -8.23 9.79 0.80
C ASN A 414 -9.27 10.91 1.01
N PRO A 415 -8.87 12.06 1.59
CA PRO A 415 -9.78 13.18 1.88
C PRO A 415 -10.52 13.74 0.67
N GLY A 416 -9.88 13.79 -0.51
CA GLY A 416 -10.51 14.25 -1.76
C GLY A 416 -11.66 13.33 -2.17
N PHE A 417 -11.44 12.01 -2.12
CA PHE A 417 -12.49 11.03 -2.40
C PHE A 417 -13.66 11.13 -1.40
N ILE A 418 -13.38 11.30 -0.11
CA ILE A 418 -14.43 11.48 0.91
C ILE A 418 -15.24 12.77 0.64
N ALA A 419 -14.59 13.86 0.23
CA ALA A 419 -15.26 15.10 -0.15
C ALA A 419 -16.16 14.90 -1.40
N LEU A 420 -15.70 14.12 -2.37
CA LEU A 420 -16.50 13.76 -3.55
C LEU A 420 -17.76 12.97 -3.15
N LEU A 421 -17.66 12.02 -2.23
CA LEU A 421 -18.82 11.29 -1.70
C LEU A 421 -19.81 12.22 -0.98
N ALA A 422 -19.32 13.24 -0.27
CA ALA A 422 -20.16 14.26 0.35
C ALA A 422 -20.88 15.11 -0.72
N ARG A 423 -20.21 15.42 -1.84
CA ARG A 423 -20.81 16.09 -3.01
C ARG A 423 -21.92 15.22 -3.63
N ILE A 424 -21.68 13.92 -3.84
CA ILE A 424 -22.68 12.96 -4.34
C ILE A 424 -23.89 12.93 -3.40
N ARG A 425 -23.68 12.82 -2.08
CA ARG A 425 -24.77 12.80 -1.11
C ARG A 425 -25.59 14.08 -1.12
N GLY A 426 -24.92 15.23 -1.25
CA GLY A 426 -25.61 16.54 -1.33
C GLY A 426 -26.43 16.75 -2.58
N ALA A 427 -26.05 16.11 -3.70
CA ALA A 427 -26.74 16.20 -4.98
C ALA A 427 -27.85 15.13 -5.16
N ALA A 428 -27.78 14.03 -4.41
CA ALA A 428 -28.76 12.94 -4.50
C ALA A 428 -30.14 13.36 -3.97
N LYS A 429 -31.20 12.94 -4.68
CA LYS A 429 -32.60 13.24 -4.36
C LYS A 429 -33.25 12.22 -3.42
N ARG A 430 -32.49 11.21 -3.01
CA ARG A 430 -32.95 10.13 -2.12
C ARG A 430 -31.97 9.89 -0.98
N PRO A 431 -32.41 9.27 0.13
CA PRO A 431 -31.54 8.92 1.25
C PRO A 431 -30.47 7.90 0.83
N ILE A 432 -29.22 8.16 1.23
CA ILE A 432 -28.07 7.28 1.01
C ILE A 432 -27.47 6.89 2.35
N ASP A 433 -27.16 5.59 2.51
CA ASP A 433 -26.45 5.02 3.66
C ASP A 433 -25.08 4.51 3.17
N PHE A 434 -23.99 5.13 3.64
CA PHE A 434 -22.64 4.75 3.26
C PHE A 434 -22.04 3.73 4.21
N HIS A 435 -21.49 2.64 3.66
CA HIS A 435 -20.84 1.55 4.37
C HIS A 435 -19.36 1.48 3.98
N PHE A 436 -18.47 1.96 4.82
CA PHE A 436 -17.02 1.89 4.62
C PHE A 436 -16.46 0.61 5.21
N LEU A 437 -15.63 -0.12 4.45
CA LEU A 437 -14.96 -1.35 4.87
C LEU A 437 -13.42 -1.19 4.80
N PRO A 438 -12.81 -0.33 5.65
CA PRO A 438 -11.41 0.08 5.53
C PRO A 438 -10.38 -0.99 5.91
N ASN A 439 -10.83 -2.13 6.42
CA ASN A 439 -9.97 -3.17 7.01
C ASN A 439 -9.03 -2.62 8.10
N SER A 440 -9.55 -1.73 8.94
CA SER A 440 -8.83 -1.07 10.03
C SER A 440 -9.36 -1.50 11.40
N ARG A 441 -8.56 -1.27 12.43
CA ARG A 441 -8.89 -1.57 13.83
C ARG A 441 -8.24 -0.57 14.79
N GLY A 442 -8.65 -0.58 16.04
CA GLY A 442 -8.03 0.23 17.09
C GLY A 442 -8.04 1.73 16.80
N LEU A 443 -6.91 2.40 17.01
CA LEU A 443 -6.75 3.84 16.81
C LEU A 443 -6.96 4.29 15.36
N GLU A 444 -6.52 3.50 14.39
CA GLU A 444 -6.71 3.83 12.98
C GLU A 444 -8.20 3.86 12.61
N LEU A 445 -8.96 2.87 13.08
CA LEU A 445 -10.41 2.83 12.86
C LEU A 445 -11.10 4.02 13.54
N ALA A 446 -10.72 4.35 14.79
CA ALA A 446 -11.31 5.45 15.53
C ALA A 446 -11.05 6.81 14.85
N ALA A 447 -9.81 7.09 14.48
CA ALA A 447 -9.42 8.32 13.78
C ALA A 447 -10.11 8.44 12.42
N LEU A 448 -10.12 7.36 11.62
CA LEU A 448 -10.76 7.31 10.31
C LEU A 448 -12.29 7.49 10.42
N THR A 449 -12.92 6.82 11.38
CA THR A 449 -14.37 6.97 11.63
C THR A 449 -14.72 8.42 11.92
N LYS A 450 -13.97 9.10 12.79
CA LYS A 450 -14.17 10.51 13.12
C LYS A 450 -14.00 11.41 11.89
N ALA A 451 -12.97 11.18 11.06
CA ALA A 451 -12.73 11.94 9.84
C ALA A 451 -13.85 11.75 8.81
N ILE A 452 -14.26 10.51 8.56
CA ILE A 452 -15.36 10.18 7.63
C ILE A 452 -16.68 10.80 8.11
N GLN A 453 -17.03 10.63 9.39
CA GLN A 453 -18.31 11.11 9.93
C GLN A 453 -18.40 12.64 10.02
N ARG A 454 -17.30 13.37 10.03
CA ARG A 454 -17.30 14.83 9.86
C ARG A 454 -17.78 15.26 8.48
N ALA A 455 -17.35 14.57 7.42
CA ALA A 455 -17.76 14.88 6.04
C ALA A 455 -19.10 14.22 5.67
N LEU A 456 -19.36 13.05 6.21
CA LEU A 456 -20.50 12.19 5.92
C LEU A 456 -21.21 11.77 7.24
N PRO A 457 -21.94 12.68 7.93
CA PRO A 457 -22.67 12.35 9.14
C PRO A 457 -23.60 11.15 8.95
N GLY A 458 -23.54 10.17 9.87
CA GLY A 458 -24.31 8.93 9.78
C GLY A 458 -23.69 7.80 8.96
N ALA A 459 -22.53 8.03 8.29
CA ALA A 459 -21.82 6.96 7.59
C ALA A 459 -21.38 5.86 8.58
N ARG A 460 -21.48 4.62 8.13
CA ARG A 460 -21.07 3.43 8.90
C ARG A 460 -19.66 3.04 8.52
N VAL A 461 -18.75 3.02 9.47
CA VAL A 461 -17.37 2.58 9.28
C VAL A 461 -17.17 1.28 10.03
N HIS A 462 -16.95 0.20 9.29
CA HIS A 462 -16.82 -1.14 9.83
C HIS A 462 -15.37 -1.46 10.16
N GLY A 463 -15.13 -2.10 11.31
CA GLY A 463 -13.80 -2.63 11.63
C GLY A 463 -13.42 -3.84 10.77
N THR A 464 -12.17 -4.29 10.92
CA THR A 464 -11.68 -5.53 10.28
C THR A 464 -12.61 -6.69 10.63
N MET A 465 -12.98 -7.47 9.62
CA MET A 465 -13.90 -8.59 9.76
C MET A 465 -13.43 -9.81 8.95
N ALA A 466 -13.98 -10.98 9.25
CA ALA A 466 -13.76 -12.19 8.45
C ALA A 466 -14.34 -12.01 7.03
N TYR A 467 -13.73 -12.70 6.06
CA TYR A 467 -14.09 -12.55 4.63
C TYR A 467 -15.56 -12.87 4.36
N ASP A 468 -16.14 -13.88 5.03
CA ASP A 468 -17.58 -14.20 4.89
C ASP A 468 -18.46 -13.01 5.29
N ARG A 469 -18.15 -12.36 6.41
CA ARG A 469 -18.87 -11.18 6.87
C ARG A 469 -18.68 -9.99 5.95
N TYR A 470 -17.49 -9.84 5.39
CA TYR A 470 -17.17 -8.82 4.40
C TYR A 470 -18.05 -9.00 3.15
N ILE A 471 -18.14 -10.20 2.57
CA ILE A 471 -18.98 -10.47 1.40
C ILE A 471 -20.48 -10.31 1.74
N GLN A 472 -20.94 -10.76 2.92
CA GLN A 472 -22.32 -10.52 3.36
C GLN A 472 -22.65 -9.03 3.46
N THR A 473 -21.69 -8.20 3.91
CA THR A 473 -21.89 -6.75 3.99
C THR A 473 -21.98 -6.12 2.60
N ILE A 474 -21.15 -6.56 1.65
CA ILE A 474 -21.22 -6.16 0.24
C ILE A 474 -22.59 -6.57 -0.33
N SER A 475 -22.98 -7.83 -0.20
CA SER A 475 -24.23 -8.37 -0.74
C SER A 475 -25.49 -7.64 -0.21
N ALA A 476 -25.41 -7.02 0.96
CA ALA A 476 -26.50 -6.24 1.55
C ALA A 476 -26.58 -4.79 1.03
N CYS A 477 -25.69 -4.38 0.14
CA CYS A 477 -25.62 -3.03 -0.48
C CYS A 477 -26.12 -3.05 -1.92
N ASP A 478 -26.20 -1.89 -2.55
CA ASP A 478 -26.84 -1.68 -3.85
C ASP A 478 -25.90 -1.15 -4.93
N LEU A 479 -24.79 -0.53 -4.52
CA LEU A 479 -23.82 0.13 -5.39
C LEU A 479 -22.45 0.13 -4.73
N ASN A 480 -21.40 -0.08 -5.50
CA ASN A 480 -20.01 0.15 -5.08
C ASN A 480 -19.47 1.41 -5.77
N LEU A 481 -18.97 2.36 -4.99
CA LEU A 481 -18.20 3.50 -5.47
C LEU A 481 -16.71 3.25 -5.20
N SER A 482 -15.94 2.94 -6.27
CA SER A 482 -14.53 2.58 -6.11
C SER A 482 -13.65 3.81 -5.94
N PRO A 483 -12.67 3.81 -4.99
CA PRO A 483 -11.83 4.96 -4.74
C PRO A 483 -10.77 5.16 -5.83
N PHE A 484 -10.24 6.39 -5.90
CA PHE A 484 -9.14 6.79 -6.76
C PHE A 484 -8.16 7.72 -5.99
N PRO A 485 -6.90 7.88 -6.47
CA PRO A 485 -6.30 7.32 -7.69
C PRO A 485 -5.95 5.83 -7.60
N PHE A 486 -6.14 5.17 -6.46
CA PHE A 486 -5.82 3.76 -6.27
C PHE A 486 -7.08 2.90 -6.23
N GLY A 487 -7.33 2.12 -7.29
CA GLY A 487 -8.53 1.32 -7.48
C GLY A 487 -8.67 0.10 -6.57
N GLY A 488 -9.82 -0.59 -6.68
CA GLY A 488 -10.23 -1.69 -5.82
C GLY A 488 -9.67 -3.05 -6.19
N LEU A 489 -9.57 -3.37 -7.49
CA LEU A 489 -9.24 -4.66 -8.07
C LEU A 489 -10.13 -5.81 -7.51
N HIS A 490 -9.64 -6.59 -6.53
CA HIS A 490 -10.40 -7.72 -5.97
C HIS A 490 -11.73 -7.32 -5.34
N SER A 491 -11.83 -6.16 -4.72
CA SER A 491 -13.10 -5.69 -4.15
C SER A 491 -14.13 -5.33 -5.23
N VAL A 492 -13.69 -4.94 -6.42
CA VAL A 492 -14.57 -4.76 -7.59
C VAL A 492 -15.08 -6.10 -8.08
N ILE A 493 -14.21 -7.11 -8.20
CA ILE A 493 -14.62 -8.49 -8.56
C ILE A 493 -15.62 -9.02 -7.54
N ASP A 494 -15.36 -8.86 -6.24
CA ASP A 494 -16.24 -9.30 -5.17
C ASP A 494 -17.61 -8.61 -5.25
N SER A 495 -17.66 -7.30 -5.57
CA SER A 495 -18.90 -6.54 -5.74
C SER A 495 -19.70 -7.01 -6.96
N LEU A 496 -19.05 -7.15 -8.13
CA LEU A 496 -19.73 -7.59 -9.35
C LEU A 496 -20.27 -9.02 -9.22
N ARG A 497 -19.57 -9.92 -8.50
CA ARG A 497 -20.07 -11.27 -8.19
C ARG A 497 -21.31 -11.26 -7.30
N GLN A 498 -21.51 -10.19 -6.52
CA GLN A 498 -22.72 -10.00 -5.72
C GLN A 498 -23.79 -9.16 -6.45
N GLY A 499 -23.59 -8.87 -7.74
CA GLY A 499 -24.54 -8.11 -8.56
C GLY A 499 -24.53 -6.61 -8.27
N LEU A 500 -23.52 -6.07 -7.57
CA LEU A 500 -23.45 -4.63 -7.36
C LEU A 500 -22.83 -3.96 -8.58
N PRO A 501 -23.51 -2.97 -9.19
CA PRO A 501 -22.86 -2.06 -10.13
C PRO A 501 -21.68 -1.37 -9.47
N VAL A 502 -20.67 -1.05 -10.28
CA VAL A 502 -19.45 -0.36 -9.80
C VAL A 502 -19.25 0.89 -10.64
N VAL A 503 -19.05 2.04 -9.99
CA VAL A 503 -18.53 3.25 -10.63
C VAL A 503 -17.07 3.39 -10.26
N ALA A 504 -16.21 3.59 -11.24
CA ALA A 504 -14.77 3.72 -11.08
C ALA A 504 -14.25 4.96 -11.83
N MET A 505 -13.08 5.44 -11.43
CA MET A 505 -12.33 6.46 -12.16
C MET A 505 -11.07 5.84 -12.75
N GLU A 506 -10.80 6.08 -14.01
CA GLU A 506 -9.57 5.66 -14.66
C GLU A 506 -8.50 6.75 -14.51
N CYS A 507 -7.35 6.36 -13.93
CA CYS A 507 -6.18 7.22 -13.78
C CYS A 507 -5.00 6.65 -14.59
N PRO A 508 -3.97 7.46 -14.93
CA PRO A 508 -2.91 7.03 -15.87
C PRO A 508 -2.08 5.83 -15.41
N GLU A 509 -1.86 5.68 -14.11
CA GLU A 509 -0.97 4.67 -13.56
C GLU A 509 -1.65 3.31 -13.39
N PRO A 510 -0.90 2.19 -13.35
CA PRO A 510 -1.48 0.84 -13.28
C PRO A 510 -2.50 0.67 -12.17
N HIS A 511 -2.23 1.20 -10.96
CA HIS A 511 -3.15 1.11 -9.82
C HIS A 511 -4.45 1.90 -10.01
N GLY A 512 -4.47 2.89 -10.88
CA GLY A 512 -5.66 3.67 -11.25
C GLY A 512 -6.43 3.10 -12.44
N ARG A 513 -5.87 2.07 -13.13
CA ARG A 513 -6.50 1.41 -14.28
C ARG A 513 -7.13 0.07 -13.93
N THR A 514 -6.87 -0.46 -12.74
CA THR A 514 -7.31 -1.80 -12.33
C THR A 514 -8.80 -2.03 -12.52
N ASP A 515 -9.62 -1.07 -12.11
CA ASP A 515 -11.06 -1.21 -12.08
C ASP A 515 -11.67 -0.98 -13.47
N ALA A 516 -11.14 -0.02 -14.23
CA ALA A 516 -11.51 0.25 -15.60
C ALA A 516 -11.26 -0.97 -16.51
N MET A 517 -10.06 -1.58 -16.39
CA MET A 517 -9.71 -2.78 -17.14
C MET A 517 -10.66 -3.94 -16.80
N LEU A 518 -11.00 -4.15 -15.52
CA LEU A 518 -11.93 -5.20 -15.10
C LEU A 518 -13.34 -4.96 -15.66
N LEU A 519 -13.87 -3.72 -15.60
CA LEU A 519 -15.19 -3.37 -16.11
C LEU A 519 -15.27 -3.60 -17.63
N ARG A 520 -14.25 -3.18 -18.38
CA ARG A 520 -14.15 -3.41 -19.83
C ARG A 520 -14.08 -4.89 -20.17
N ARG A 521 -13.23 -5.64 -19.48
CA ARG A 521 -13.08 -7.10 -19.68
C ARG A 521 -14.39 -7.86 -19.42
N LEU A 522 -15.21 -7.37 -18.50
CA LEU A 522 -16.52 -7.92 -18.18
C LEU A 522 -17.66 -7.35 -19.04
N GLY A 523 -17.36 -6.49 -20.02
CA GLY A 523 -18.37 -5.92 -20.90
C GLY A 523 -19.37 -4.99 -20.20
N MET A 524 -18.97 -4.41 -19.06
CA MET A 524 -19.78 -3.41 -18.37
C MET A 524 -19.80 -2.09 -19.15
N PRO A 525 -20.87 -1.28 -19.06
CA PRO A 525 -20.98 -0.02 -19.81
C PRO A 525 -19.84 0.94 -19.54
N GLU A 526 -19.24 1.51 -20.59
CA GLU A 526 -18.08 2.40 -20.51
C GLU A 526 -18.34 3.67 -19.66
N TRP A 527 -19.56 4.18 -19.62
CA TRP A 527 -19.91 5.34 -18.81
C TRP A 527 -19.83 5.13 -17.29
N LEU A 528 -19.67 3.88 -16.82
CA LEU A 528 -19.33 3.57 -15.42
C LEU A 528 -17.86 3.86 -15.08
N ILE A 529 -17.04 4.14 -16.10
CA ILE A 529 -15.62 4.44 -16.00
C ILE A 529 -15.45 5.94 -16.27
N ALA A 530 -15.35 6.71 -15.19
CA ALA A 530 -15.16 8.15 -15.25
C ALA A 530 -13.70 8.52 -15.55
N LYS A 531 -13.49 9.66 -16.21
CA LYS A 531 -12.18 10.25 -16.52
C LYS A 531 -11.81 11.39 -15.57
N ASP A 532 -12.81 11.97 -14.93
CA ASP A 532 -12.67 13.04 -13.95
C ASP A 532 -13.75 12.96 -12.86
N GLU A 533 -13.65 13.86 -11.88
CA GLU A 533 -14.59 13.91 -10.75
C GLU A 533 -16.01 14.24 -11.15
N ASP A 534 -16.24 15.07 -12.18
CA ASP A 534 -17.57 15.46 -12.63
C ASP A 534 -18.27 14.30 -13.33
N GLU A 535 -17.56 13.57 -14.20
CA GLU A 535 -18.06 12.33 -14.80
C GLU A 535 -18.35 11.27 -13.73
N TYR A 536 -17.50 11.16 -12.71
CA TYR A 536 -17.69 10.22 -11.61
C TYR A 536 -18.97 10.51 -10.82
N VAL A 537 -19.20 11.80 -10.48
CA VAL A 537 -20.42 12.24 -9.78
C VAL A 537 -21.65 11.99 -10.65
N ALA A 538 -21.56 12.32 -11.94
CA ALA A 538 -22.68 12.12 -12.89
C ALA A 538 -23.04 10.63 -13.04
N ALA A 539 -22.03 9.75 -13.18
CA ALA A 539 -22.23 8.30 -13.26
C ALA A 539 -22.84 7.76 -11.97
N ALA A 540 -22.31 8.16 -10.80
CA ALA A 540 -22.84 7.74 -9.50
C ALA A 540 -24.31 8.16 -9.33
N LEU A 541 -24.65 9.43 -9.59
CA LEU A 541 -26.03 9.95 -9.46
C LEU A 541 -26.97 9.26 -10.45
N ARG A 542 -26.53 8.96 -11.66
CA ARG A 542 -27.34 8.23 -12.64
C ARG A 542 -27.77 6.84 -12.12
N VAL A 543 -26.86 6.12 -11.45
CA VAL A 543 -27.18 4.81 -10.84
C VAL A 543 -28.02 4.97 -9.57
N ILE A 544 -27.77 6.03 -8.77
CA ILE A 544 -28.48 6.30 -7.52
C ILE A 544 -29.94 6.67 -7.77
N GLU A 545 -30.22 7.49 -8.77
CA GLU A 545 -31.55 8.06 -9.00
C GLU A 545 -32.48 7.15 -9.82
N ASP A 546 -31.95 6.15 -10.54
CA ASP A 546 -32.72 5.26 -11.42
C ASP A 546 -32.60 3.80 -10.93
N ASP A 547 -33.62 3.36 -10.18
CA ASP A 547 -33.70 1.97 -9.69
C ASP A 547 -33.80 0.96 -10.84
N GLY A 548 -34.47 1.29 -11.95
CA GLY A 548 -34.59 0.41 -13.11
C GLY A 548 -33.24 0.20 -13.78
N LEU A 549 -32.48 1.27 -14.00
CA LEU A 549 -31.12 1.20 -14.53
C LEU A 549 -30.20 0.42 -13.60
N ARG A 550 -30.25 0.71 -12.30
CA ARG A 550 -29.42 0.01 -11.29
C ARG A 550 -29.69 -1.49 -11.27
N VAL A 551 -30.97 -1.89 -11.29
CA VAL A 551 -31.36 -3.31 -11.35
C VAL A 551 -30.89 -3.95 -12.66
N ALA A 552 -31.05 -3.28 -13.80
CA ALA A 552 -30.59 -3.78 -15.09
C ALA A 552 -29.05 -3.99 -15.12
N LEU A 553 -28.27 -3.07 -14.53
CA LEU A 553 -26.82 -3.24 -14.37
C LEU A 553 -26.47 -4.40 -13.45
N SER A 554 -27.23 -4.60 -12.37
CA SER A 554 -27.06 -5.73 -11.47
C SER A 554 -27.33 -7.07 -12.19
N GLU A 555 -28.41 -7.14 -12.96
CA GLU A 555 -28.76 -8.32 -13.76
C GLU A 555 -27.71 -8.58 -14.85
N GLN A 556 -27.20 -7.53 -15.51
CA GLN A 556 -26.09 -7.65 -16.46
C GLN A 556 -24.84 -8.25 -15.78
N ALA A 557 -24.45 -7.70 -14.63
CA ALA A 557 -23.27 -8.20 -13.88
C ALA A 557 -23.45 -9.68 -13.48
N LEU A 558 -24.64 -10.08 -13.08
CA LEU A 558 -24.94 -11.47 -12.70
C LEU A 558 -25.07 -12.42 -13.91
N ALA A 559 -25.49 -11.92 -15.07
CA ALA A 559 -25.55 -12.68 -16.30
C ALA A 559 -24.14 -13.03 -16.85
N ILE A 560 -23.14 -12.20 -16.50
CA ILE A 560 -21.74 -12.49 -16.77
C ILE A 560 -21.26 -13.48 -15.71
N ASP A 561 -20.75 -14.65 -16.12
CA ASP A 561 -20.08 -15.53 -15.17
C ASP A 561 -18.71 -14.93 -14.77
N VAL A 562 -18.75 -13.89 -13.90
CA VAL A 562 -17.57 -13.21 -13.35
C VAL A 562 -16.63 -14.24 -12.69
N GLY A 563 -17.21 -15.29 -12.10
CA GLY A 563 -16.44 -16.38 -11.51
C GLY A 563 -15.61 -17.13 -12.53
N LYS A 564 -16.18 -17.45 -13.69
CA LYS A 564 -15.46 -18.14 -14.77
C LYS A 564 -14.45 -17.22 -15.47
N VAL A 565 -14.87 -16.01 -15.80
CA VAL A 565 -14.00 -15.03 -16.50
C VAL A 565 -12.77 -14.68 -15.67
N MET A 566 -12.91 -14.49 -14.35
CA MET A 566 -11.83 -14.00 -13.49
C MET A 566 -11.03 -15.11 -12.81
N PHE A 567 -11.60 -16.28 -12.58
CA PHE A 567 -10.93 -17.38 -11.86
C PHE A 567 -10.77 -18.65 -12.69
N GLY A 568 -11.33 -18.69 -13.90
CA GLY A 568 -11.39 -19.92 -14.68
C GLY A 568 -12.24 -21.01 -14.01
N ASP A 569 -12.34 -22.14 -14.66
CA ASP A 569 -12.95 -23.39 -14.17
C ASP A 569 -12.11 -24.60 -14.62
N ALA A 570 -12.61 -25.81 -14.37
CA ALA A 570 -11.93 -27.05 -14.75
C ALA A 570 -11.75 -27.23 -16.28
N THR A 571 -12.48 -26.45 -17.09
CA THR A 571 -12.39 -26.46 -18.56
C THR A 571 -11.51 -25.35 -19.10
N THR A 572 -11.10 -24.41 -18.27
CA THR A 572 -10.23 -23.29 -18.67
C THR A 572 -8.82 -23.83 -18.90
N PRO A 573 -8.28 -23.75 -20.13
CA PRO A 573 -6.93 -24.21 -20.40
C PRO A 573 -5.89 -23.41 -19.63
N LEU A 574 -4.79 -24.07 -19.25
CA LEU A 574 -3.66 -23.35 -18.68
C LEU A 574 -3.09 -22.41 -19.76
N ARG A 575 -3.02 -21.13 -19.42
CA ARG A 575 -2.43 -20.10 -20.29
C ARG A 575 -0.91 -20.26 -20.31
N SER A 576 -0.24 -19.71 -21.31
CA SER A 576 1.22 -19.79 -21.46
C SER A 576 1.92 -18.45 -21.61
N GLU A 577 1.19 -17.37 -21.84
CA GLU A 577 1.71 -16.07 -22.27
C GLU A 577 2.72 -15.48 -21.28
N ILE A 578 2.52 -15.68 -19.98
CA ILE A 578 3.45 -15.25 -18.94
C ILE A 578 4.72 -16.10 -18.97
N GLY A 579 4.56 -17.43 -19.12
CA GLY A 579 5.68 -18.34 -19.28
C GLY A 579 6.50 -18.05 -20.55
N ASP A 580 5.79 -17.75 -21.65
CA ASP A 580 6.42 -17.38 -22.94
C ASP A 580 7.16 -16.04 -22.83
N ALA A 581 6.58 -15.03 -22.17
CA ALA A 581 7.21 -13.74 -21.95
C ALA A 581 8.49 -13.86 -21.13
N LEU A 582 8.48 -14.60 -20.01
CA LEU A 582 9.67 -14.80 -19.20
C LEU A 582 10.73 -15.67 -19.88
N TRP A 583 10.30 -16.68 -20.66
CA TRP A 583 11.24 -17.47 -21.45
C TRP A 583 11.93 -16.65 -22.52
N TRP A 584 11.17 -15.84 -23.27
CA TRP A 584 11.72 -14.90 -24.23
C TRP A 584 12.70 -13.92 -23.56
N THR A 585 12.33 -13.35 -22.41
CA THR A 585 13.19 -12.45 -21.65
C THR A 585 14.51 -13.13 -21.27
N TYR A 586 14.43 -14.37 -20.77
CA TYR A 586 15.62 -15.14 -20.42
C TYR A 586 16.54 -15.35 -21.61
N GLN A 587 15.99 -15.66 -22.78
CA GLN A 587 16.78 -15.91 -23.99
C GLN A 587 17.37 -14.64 -24.61
N ASN A 588 16.66 -13.52 -24.55
CA ASN A 588 16.94 -12.31 -25.30
C ASN A 588 17.34 -11.10 -24.45
N HIS A 589 17.58 -11.28 -23.14
CA HIS A 589 17.81 -10.17 -22.21
C HIS A 589 18.82 -9.14 -22.69
N GLU A 590 20.04 -9.57 -23.06
CA GLU A 590 21.12 -8.67 -23.48
C GLU A 590 20.75 -7.89 -24.76
N ALA A 591 20.17 -8.58 -25.74
CA ALA A 591 19.76 -7.96 -26.99
C ALA A 591 18.56 -7.01 -26.81
N ALA A 592 17.62 -7.38 -25.95
CA ALA A 592 16.47 -6.55 -25.61
C ALA A 592 16.88 -5.28 -24.87
N GLN A 593 17.83 -5.37 -23.93
CA GLN A 593 18.38 -4.21 -23.22
C GLN A 593 19.20 -3.31 -24.16
N ALA A 594 20.02 -3.90 -25.01
CA ALA A 594 20.79 -3.15 -26.01
C ALA A 594 19.93 -2.43 -27.06
N ASN A 595 18.72 -2.97 -27.35
CA ASN A 595 17.74 -2.33 -28.24
C ASN A 595 17.19 -1.02 -27.66
N GLY A 596 17.13 -0.88 -26.34
CA GLY A 596 16.66 0.34 -25.65
C GLY A 596 15.16 0.59 -25.75
N ARG A 597 14.38 -0.38 -26.24
CA ARG A 597 12.93 -0.26 -26.34
C ARG A 597 12.28 -0.25 -24.96
N LYS A 598 11.36 0.67 -24.73
CA LYS A 598 10.71 0.87 -23.42
C LYS A 598 9.57 -0.11 -23.15
N LEU A 599 8.94 -0.65 -24.19
CA LEU A 599 7.84 -1.62 -24.09
C LEU A 599 8.03 -2.76 -25.07
N TRP A 600 7.82 -3.98 -24.59
CA TRP A 600 7.78 -5.21 -25.38
C TRP A 600 6.41 -5.88 -25.23
N SER A 601 5.54 -5.74 -26.23
CA SER A 601 4.29 -6.48 -26.33
C SER A 601 4.55 -7.92 -26.78
N GLU A 602 3.51 -8.77 -26.75
CA GLU A 602 3.61 -10.13 -27.30
C GLU A 602 3.97 -10.11 -28.79
N ALA A 603 3.32 -9.23 -29.58
CA ALA A 603 3.61 -9.07 -31.00
C ALA A 603 5.06 -8.64 -31.27
N ASP A 604 5.58 -7.74 -30.44
CA ASP A 604 6.98 -7.28 -30.55
C ASP A 604 7.96 -8.41 -30.25
N ARG A 605 7.68 -9.24 -29.24
CA ARG A 605 8.52 -10.39 -28.88
C ARG A 605 8.53 -11.47 -29.94
N ILE A 606 7.38 -11.73 -30.58
CA ILE A 606 7.26 -12.69 -31.69
C ILE A 606 8.05 -12.19 -32.92
N ALA A 607 8.00 -10.89 -33.19
CA ALA A 607 8.68 -10.28 -34.32
C ALA A 607 10.20 -10.06 -34.09
N PHE A 608 10.69 -10.22 -32.86
CA PHE A 608 12.10 -9.98 -32.53
C PHE A 608 12.96 -11.15 -33.06
N PRO A 609 13.95 -10.88 -33.92
CA PRO A 609 14.81 -11.92 -34.47
C PRO A 609 15.62 -12.58 -33.34
N ALA A 610 15.59 -13.92 -33.29
CA ALA A 610 16.34 -14.72 -32.34
C ALA A 610 17.85 -14.68 -32.56
#